data_662f8e0a7c389b2becdb02e51d2f90d3
#
_entry.id   662f8e0a7c389b2becdb02e51d2f90d3
#
_cell.length_a   1.000
_cell.length_b   1.000
_cell.length_c   1.000
_cell.angle_alpha   90.00
_cell.angle_beta   90.00
_cell.angle_gamma   90.00
#
_symmetry.space_group_name_H-M   'P 1'
#
loop_
_entity.id
_entity.type
_entity.pdbx_description
1 polymer ?
#
loop_
_entity_poly.entity_id
_entity_poly.type
_entity_poly.pdbx_seq_one_letter_code
_entity_poly.pdbx_strand_id
1 'polypeptide(L)'
;TSVAVCDKENRLVGIITIDDIVDVIQDENTEDIKKMAAIIPSDEDYMKTSVWSLVAHRLPWLMLLMISATFTSTIITHFETLLSGAVLLTAFIPMLMDSAGNSGSQTSVTVIRNLALGEIELRDWPRVLIKEIGVAVVSGAALALVNFLRIIIFTNTSMMIAAVVSVTLFCTVIIAMIVGCLLPIGAKKLGFDPAVMASPMITTIVDACSLMIYFLIASTMLGL
;
A
#
# COMPACT_ATOMS: atom_id res chain seq x y z
N THR A 1 35.00 13.05 11.69
CA THR A 1 34.73 12.28 12.92
C THR A 1 34.79 10.79 12.57
N SER A 2 35.48 10.00 13.37
CA SER A 2 35.62 8.56 13.16
C SER A 2 35.47 7.81 14.48
N VAL A 3 35.04 6.53 14.39
CA VAL A 3 34.86 5.62 15.52
C VAL A 3 35.92 4.51 15.43
N ALA A 4 36.59 4.23 16.55
CA ALA A 4 37.54 3.12 16.63
C ALA A 4 36.77 1.79 16.75
N VAL A 5 37.25 0.79 15.97
CA VAL A 5 36.74 -0.59 16.06
C VAL A 5 37.77 -1.44 16.74
N CYS A 6 37.41 -2.10 17.82
CA CYS A 6 38.29 -2.97 18.60
C CYS A 6 37.80 -4.43 18.57
N ASP A 7 38.76 -5.37 18.69
CA ASP A 7 38.45 -6.78 18.89
C ASP A 7 37.98 -7.06 20.34
N LYS A 8 37.67 -8.32 20.65
CA LYS A 8 37.24 -8.74 21.98
C LYS A 8 38.34 -8.57 23.04
N GLU A 9 39.58 -8.42 22.63
CA GLU A 9 40.76 -8.15 23.47
C GLU A 9 41.08 -6.65 23.58
N ASN A 10 40.18 -5.74 23.13
CA ASN A 10 40.36 -4.28 23.11
C ASN A 10 41.53 -3.77 22.27
N ARG A 11 41.94 -4.52 21.24
CA ARG A 11 42.94 -4.05 20.28
C ARG A 11 42.27 -3.35 19.12
N LEU A 12 42.83 -2.25 18.69
CA LEU A 12 42.35 -1.50 17.54
C LEU A 12 42.49 -2.33 16.26
N VAL A 13 41.38 -2.66 15.60
CA VAL A 13 41.30 -3.44 14.35
C VAL A 13 41.07 -2.54 13.15
N GLY A 14 40.49 -1.37 13.35
CA GLY A 14 40.20 -0.41 12.29
C GLY A 14 39.49 0.83 12.79
N ILE A 15 39.11 1.67 11.86
CA ILE A 15 38.29 2.85 12.11
C ILE A 15 37.13 2.85 11.13
N ILE A 16 35.97 3.35 11.56
CA ILE A 16 34.81 3.67 10.71
C ILE A 16 34.75 5.18 10.61
N THR A 17 34.76 5.70 9.40
CA THR A 17 34.67 7.14 9.15
C THR A 17 33.21 7.56 8.93
N ILE A 18 32.95 8.87 8.93
CA ILE A 18 31.59 9.38 8.62
C ILE A 18 31.18 9.04 7.19
N ASP A 19 32.12 8.98 6.28
CA ASP A 19 31.88 8.67 4.87
C ASP A 19 31.39 7.22 4.72
N ASP A 20 32.02 6.27 5.42
CA ASP A 20 31.57 4.86 5.46
C ASP A 20 30.12 4.73 5.99
N ILE A 21 29.77 5.54 7.00
CA ILE A 21 28.40 5.54 7.55
C ILE A 21 27.41 6.13 6.56
N VAL A 22 27.77 7.18 5.82
CA VAL A 22 26.92 7.78 4.79
C VAL A 22 26.66 6.78 3.66
N ASP A 23 27.66 6.04 3.23
CA ASP A 23 27.52 5.01 2.20
C ASP A 23 26.54 3.91 2.66
N VAL A 24 26.69 3.40 3.87
CA VAL A 24 25.75 2.41 4.45
C VAL A 24 24.32 2.95 4.52
N ILE A 25 24.12 4.22 4.93
CA ILE A 25 22.80 4.85 4.97
C ILE A 25 22.19 4.94 3.57
N GLN A 26 22.99 5.22 2.54
CA GLN A 26 22.52 5.29 1.16
C GLN A 26 22.12 3.90 0.63
N ASP A 27 22.91 2.88 0.93
CA ASP A 27 22.66 1.50 0.53
C ASP A 27 21.38 0.97 1.18
N GLU A 28 21.21 1.15 2.48
CA GLU A 28 19.98 0.78 3.21
C GLU A 28 18.74 1.51 2.67
N ASN A 29 18.85 2.82 2.42
CA ASN A 29 17.73 3.57 1.82
C ASN A 29 17.39 3.06 0.40
N THR A 30 18.40 2.70 -0.39
CA THR A 30 18.21 2.17 -1.75
C THR A 30 17.57 0.79 -1.70
N GLU A 31 17.98 -0.06 -0.75
CA GLU A 31 17.41 -1.37 -0.52
C GLU A 31 15.93 -1.26 -0.12
N ASP A 32 15.61 -0.40 0.84
CA ASP A 32 14.23 -0.13 1.28
C ASP A 32 13.35 0.34 0.12
N ILE A 33 13.83 1.27 -0.71
CA ILE A 33 13.09 1.75 -1.88
C ILE A 33 12.83 0.62 -2.87
N LYS A 34 13.81 -0.23 -3.15
CA LYS A 34 13.64 -1.40 -4.04
C LYS A 34 12.62 -2.38 -3.47
N LYS A 35 12.70 -2.71 -2.18
CA LYS A 35 11.74 -3.59 -1.50
C LYS A 35 10.33 -3.02 -1.52
N MET A 36 10.16 -1.72 -1.23
CA MET A 36 8.86 -1.03 -1.28
C MET A 36 8.25 -1.01 -2.70
N ALA A 37 9.08 -1.11 -3.73
CA ALA A 37 8.63 -1.24 -5.11
C ALA A 37 8.45 -2.70 -5.57
N ALA A 38 8.55 -3.68 -4.66
CA ALA A 38 8.54 -5.12 -4.95
C ALA A 38 9.61 -5.52 -5.98
N ILE A 39 10.82 -5.01 -5.80
CA ILE A 39 12.02 -5.34 -6.60
C ILE A 39 13.01 -6.02 -5.65
N ILE A 40 13.58 -7.15 -6.07
CA ILE A 40 14.65 -7.81 -5.32
C ILE A 40 15.87 -6.88 -5.33
N PRO A 41 16.44 -6.49 -4.17
CA PRO A 41 17.61 -5.62 -4.11
C PRO A 41 18.82 -6.21 -4.83
N SER A 42 19.67 -5.35 -5.38
CA SER A 42 20.97 -5.69 -5.98
C SER A 42 21.91 -4.51 -5.84
N ASP A 43 23.17 -4.76 -5.64
CA ASP A 43 24.22 -3.73 -5.50
C ASP A 43 24.84 -3.35 -6.85
N GLU A 44 24.29 -3.87 -7.96
CA GLU A 44 24.80 -3.60 -9.30
C GLU A 44 24.44 -2.19 -9.76
N ASP A 45 25.41 -1.54 -10.40
CA ASP A 45 25.23 -0.26 -11.08
C ASP A 45 24.25 -0.42 -12.26
N TYR A 46 23.16 0.36 -12.26
CA TYR A 46 22.07 0.23 -13.23
C TYR A 46 22.53 0.19 -14.70
N MET A 47 23.52 1.04 -15.04
CA MET A 47 24.00 1.13 -16.44
C MET A 47 24.86 -0.08 -16.85
N LYS A 48 25.40 -0.84 -15.87
CA LYS A 48 26.19 -2.04 -16.11
C LYS A 48 25.38 -3.33 -16.01
N THR A 49 24.22 -3.27 -15.37
CA THR A 49 23.34 -4.42 -15.16
C THR A 49 22.73 -4.88 -16.48
N SER A 50 22.78 -6.16 -16.78
CA SER A 50 22.15 -6.72 -17.96
C SER A 50 20.62 -6.68 -17.86
N VAL A 51 19.94 -6.61 -19.02
CA VAL A 51 18.47 -6.68 -19.08
C VAL A 51 17.93 -7.95 -18.41
N TRP A 52 18.61 -9.08 -18.57
CA TRP A 52 18.21 -10.36 -17.95
C TRP A 52 18.32 -10.34 -16.43
N SER A 53 19.35 -9.70 -15.89
CA SER A 53 19.48 -9.48 -14.44
C SER A 53 18.33 -8.61 -13.92
N LEU A 54 18.03 -7.50 -14.59
CA LEU A 54 16.91 -6.62 -14.21
C LEU A 54 15.55 -7.37 -14.24
N VAL A 55 15.35 -8.24 -15.24
CA VAL A 55 14.15 -9.09 -15.32
C VAL A 55 14.10 -10.07 -14.16
N ALA A 56 15.21 -10.73 -13.82
CA ALA A 56 15.27 -11.68 -12.72
C ALA A 56 14.92 -11.04 -11.36
N HIS A 57 15.27 -9.78 -11.14
CA HIS A 57 14.94 -9.06 -9.90
C HIS A 57 13.49 -8.56 -9.81
N ARG A 58 12.78 -8.45 -10.94
CA ARG A 58 11.40 -7.92 -10.99
C ARG A 58 10.36 -9.02 -11.23
N LEU A 59 10.67 -9.97 -12.10
CA LEU A 59 9.71 -10.96 -12.59
C LEU A 59 9.06 -11.81 -11.48
N PRO A 60 9.79 -12.30 -10.46
CA PRO A 60 9.17 -13.11 -9.41
C PRO A 60 8.02 -12.40 -8.69
N TRP A 61 8.22 -11.13 -8.34
CA TRP A 61 7.20 -10.31 -7.70
C TRP A 61 6.03 -10.00 -8.64
N LEU A 62 6.31 -9.67 -9.90
CA LEU A 62 5.27 -9.42 -10.91
C LEU A 62 4.40 -10.66 -11.13
N MET A 63 5.00 -11.86 -11.17
CA MET A 63 4.25 -13.11 -11.29
C MET A 63 3.38 -13.39 -10.05
N LEU A 64 3.90 -13.16 -8.85
CA LEU A 64 3.14 -13.29 -7.61
C LEU A 64 1.93 -12.34 -7.60
N LEU A 65 2.13 -11.08 -7.96
CA LEU A 65 1.06 -10.08 -8.03
C LEU A 65 0.03 -10.41 -9.12
N MET A 66 0.46 -10.94 -10.27
CA MET A 66 -0.43 -11.41 -11.32
C MET A 66 -1.32 -12.57 -10.85
N ILE A 67 -0.75 -13.53 -10.11
CA ILE A 67 -1.52 -14.64 -9.52
C ILE A 67 -2.52 -14.08 -8.49
N SER A 68 -2.09 -13.13 -7.66
CA SER A 68 -2.96 -12.48 -6.68
C SER A 68 -4.14 -11.74 -7.33
N ALA A 69 -3.96 -11.15 -8.52
CA ALA A 69 -5.03 -10.48 -9.27
C ALA A 69 -6.16 -11.43 -9.69
N THR A 70 -5.93 -12.75 -9.68
CA THR A 70 -6.99 -13.75 -9.91
C THR A 70 -8.09 -13.69 -8.84
N PHE A 71 -7.74 -13.34 -7.61
CA PHE A 71 -8.74 -13.15 -6.55
C PHE A 71 -9.68 -11.99 -6.87
N THR A 72 -9.14 -10.88 -7.35
CA THR A 72 -9.92 -9.71 -7.80
C THR A 72 -10.88 -10.08 -8.92
N SER A 73 -10.40 -10.81 -9.94
CA SER A 73 -11.23 -11.32 -11.02
C SER A 73 -12.35 -12.24 -10.53
N THR A 74 -12.06 -13.12 -9.58
CA THR A 74 -13.06 -14.03 -8.99
C THR A 74 -14.15 -13.26 -8.26
N ILE A 75 -13.81 -12.21 -7.52
CA ILE A 75 -14.79 -11.35 -6.85
C ILE A 75 -15.71 -10.68 -7.89
N ILE A 76 -15.14 -10.09 -8.95
CA ILE A 76 -15.92 -9.43 -10.02
C ILE A 76 -16.88 -10.44 -10.67
N THR A 77 -16.41 -11.63 -11.01
CA THR A 77 -17.23 -12.69 -11.62
C THR A 77 -18.37 -13.15 -10.68
N HIS A 78 -18.10 -13.23 -9.38
CA HIS A 78 -19.13 -13.59 -8.39
C HIS A 78 -20.29 -12.60 -8.35
N PHE A 79 -20.03 -11.32 -8.61
CA PHE A 79 -21.03 -10.25 -8.64
C PHE A 79 -21.48 -9.87 -10.05
N GLU A 80 -21.27 -10.73 -11.06
CA GLU A 80 -21.64 -10.47 -12.45
C GLU A 80 -23.12 -10.16 -12.64
N THR A 81 -24.02 -10.85 -11.90
CA THR A 81 -25.47 -10.61 -11.95
C THR A 81 -25.83 -9.20 -11.48
N LEU A 82 -25.22 -8.72 -10.42
CA LEU A 82 -25.38 -7.36 -9.92
C LEU A 82 -24.87 -6.34 -10.95
N LEU A 83 -23.72 -6.58 -11.54
CA LEU A 83 -23.12 -5.71 -12.55
C LEU A 83 -23.97 -5.67 -13.84
N SER A 84 -24.56 -6.78 -14.24
CA SER A 84 -25.47 -6.83 -15.41
C SER A 84 -26.77 -6.04 -15.17
N GLY A 85 -27.26 -5.99 -13.92
CA GLY A 85 -28.38 -5.16 -13.52
C GLY A 85 -28.09 -3.66 -13.46
N ALA A 86 -26.82 -3.29 -13.25
CA ALA A 86 -26.36 -1.92 -13.13
C ALA A 86 -24.97 -1.70 -13.77
N VAL A 87 -24.90 -1.85 -15.10
CA VAL A 87 -23.65 -1.79 -15.88
C VAL A 87 -22.81 -0.55 -15.59
N LEU A 88 -23.47 0.58 -15.26
CA LEU A 88 -22.77 1.82 -14.93
C LEU A 88 -21.85 1.71 -13.71
N LEU A 89 -22.12 0.76 -12.81
CA LEU A 89 -21.27 0.52 -11.64
C LEU A 89 -19.87 0.07 -12.04
N THR A 90 -19.70 -0.66 -13.15
CA THR A 90 -18.41 -1.13 -13.62
C THR A 90 -17.43 0.01 -13.94
N ALA A 91 -17.98 1.14 -14.40
CA ALA A 91 -17.17 2.31 -14.76
C ALA A 91 -16.46 2.97 -13.55
N PHE A 92 -16.96 2.74 -12.32
CA PHE A 92 -16.39 3.31 -11.11
C PHE A 92 -15.36 2.39 -10.40
N ILE A 93 -15.30 1.10 -10.78
CA ILE A 93 -14.37 0.12 -10.18
C ILE A 93 -12.92 0.60 -10.23
N PRO A 94 -12.36 1.04 -11.39
CA PRO A 94 -10.96 1.47 -11.44
C PRO A 94 -10.67 2.65 -10.49
N MET A 95 -11.57 3.61 -10.40
CA MET A 95 -11.40 4.79 -9.54
C MET A 95 -11.42 4.41 -8.06
N LEU A 96 -12.31 3.49 -7.66
CA LEU A 96 -12.39 3.02 -6.27
C LEU A 96 -11.13 2.26 -5.86
N MET A 97 -10.66 1.34 -6.71
CA MET A 97 -9.44 0.56 -6.47
C MET A 97 -8.22 1.47 -6.40
N ASP A 98 -8.03 2.36 -7.37
CA ASP A 98 -6.89 3.28 -7.41
C ASP A 98 -6.86 4.20 -6.17
N SER A 99 -7.99 4.81 -5.82
CA SER A 99 -8.07 5.71 -4.67
C SER A 99 -7.79 4.99 -3.35
N ALA A 100 -8.30 3.78 -3.18
CA ALA A 100 -8.07 2.97 -2.00
C ALA A 100 -6.63 2.47 -1.94
N GLY A 101 -6.09 1.95 -3.05
CA GLY A 101 -4.70 1.50 -3.15
C GLY A 101 -3.70 2.61 -2.85
N ASN A 102 -3.92 3.81 -3.39
CA ASN A 102 -3.09 4.97 -3.11
C ASN A 102 -3.14 5.39 -1.64
N SER A 103 -4.34 5.38 -1.02
CA SER A 103 -4.50 5.72 0.40
C SER A 103 -3.79 4.73 1.31
N GLY A 104 -3.93 3.43 1.06
CA GLY A 104 -3.25 2.39 1.81
C GLY A 104 -1.73 2.45 1.66
N SER A 105 -1.25 2.70 0.43
CA SER A 105 0.18 2.83 0.14
C SER A 105 0.80 4.04 0.84
N GLN A 106 0.14 5.20 0.87
CA GLN A 106 0.61 6.38 1.59
C GLN A 106 0.78 6.11 3.09
N THR A 107 -0.21 5.48 3.71
CA THR A 107 -0.12 5.09 5.12
C THR A 107 1.02 4.10 5.36
N SER A 108 1.14 3.08 4.51
CA SER A 108 2.17 2.06 4.65
C SER A 108 3.57 2.64 4.58
N VAL A 109 3.86 3.44 3.55
CA VAL A 109 5.19 4.07 3.40
C VAL A 109 5.52 4.95 4.61
N THR A 110 4.52 5.69 5.13
CA THR A 110 4.68 6.50 6.34
C THR A 110 5.01 5.63 7.55
N VAL A 111 4.26 4.55 7.78
CA VAL A 111 4.47 3.64 8.91
C VAL A 111 5.81 2.92 8.80
N ILE A 112 6.16 2.39 7.63
CA ILE A 112 7.44 1.72 7.37
C ILE A 112 8.61 2.67 7.71
N ARG A 113 8.56 3.89 7.19
CA ARG A 113 9.63 4.87 7.43
C ARG A 113 9.79 5.20 8.92
N ASN A 114 8.69 5.44 9.63
CA ASN A 114 8.75 5.74 11.06
C ASN A 114 9.18 4.53 11.91
N LEU A 115 8.86 3.30 11.47
CA LEU A 115 9.37 2.07 12.08
C LEU A 115 10.88 1.89 11.87
N ALA A 116 11.39 2.26 10.68
CA ALA A 116 12.81 2.20 10.35
C ALA A 116 13.62 3.22 11.15
N LEU A 117 13.09 4.44 11.31
CA LEU A 117 13.71 5.51 12.10
C LEU A 117 13.62 5.29 13.62
N GLY A 118 12.86 4.30 14.08
CA GLY A 118 12.61 4.07 15.51
C GLY A 118 11.69 5.11 16.16
N GLU A 119 10.99 5.94 15.37
CA GLU A 119 9.99 6.90 15.87
C GLU A 119 8.70 6.20 16.31
N ILE A 120 8.42 5.01 15.74
CA ILE A 120 7.32 4.13 16.13
C ILE A 120 7.91 2.80 16.61
N GLU A 121 7.53 2.39 17.81
CA GLU A 121 7.81 1.06 18.34
C GLU A 121 6.60 0.13 18.16
N LEU A 122 6.83 -1.20 18.20
CA LEU A 122 5.73 -2.16 18.08
C LEU A 122 4.65 -2.00 19.15
N ARG A 123 4.98 -1.49 20.35
CA ARG A 123 4.01 -1.21 21.41
C ARG A 123 3.08 -0.04 21.11
N ASP A 124 3.47 0.84 20.18
CA ASP A 124 2.70 2.06 19.87
C ASP A 124 1.59 1.82 18.81
N TRP A 125 1.46 0.58 18.31
CA TRP A 125 0.50 0.25 17.25
C TRP A 125 -0.93 0.77 17.49
N PRO A 126 -1.51 0.77 18.74
CA PRO A 126 -2.88 1.27 18.90
C PRO A 126 -2.97 2.78 18.73
N ARG A 127 -1.93 3.51 19.16
CA ARG A 127 -1.88 4.98 18.99
C ARG A 127 -1.73 5.36 17.54
N VAL A 128 -0.85 4.65 16.81
CA VAL A 128 -0.66 4.84 15.37
C VAL A 128 -1.95 4.55 14.63
N LEU A 129 -2.60 3.43 14.92
CA LEU A 129 -3.87 3.06 14.29
C LEU A 129 -4.98 4.09 14.53
N ILE A 130 -5.14 4.59 15.75
CA ILE A 130 -6.14 5.62 16.07
C ILE A 130 -5.85 6.90 15.29
N LYS A 131 -4.58 7.28 15.17
CA LYS A 131 -4.16 8.46 14.39
C LYS A 131 -4.47 8.27 12.91
N GLU A 132 -4.13 7.11 12.33
CA GLU A 132 -4.41 6.81 10.93
C GLU A 132 -5.92 6.71 10.64
N ILE A 133 -6.74 6.17 11.55
CA ILE A 133 -8.20 6.21 11.43
C ILE A 133 -8.70 7.67 11.41
N GLY A 134 -8.15 8.55 12.25
CA GLY A 134 -8.49 9.97 12.22
C GLY A 134 -8.19 10.62 10.87
N VAL A 135 -7.00 10.33 10.32
CA VAL A 135 -6.61 10.80 8.98
C VAL A 135 -7.55 10.20 7.90
N ALA A 136 -7.85 8.91 8.02
CA ALA A 136 -8.71 8.20 7.05
C ALA A 136 -10.13 8.77 7.01
N VAL A 137 -10.71 9.09 8.17
CA VAL A 137 -12.06 9.67 8.25
C VAL A 137 -12.10 11.05 7.58
N VAL A 138 -11.13 11.91 7.86
CA VAL A 138 -11.08 13.26 7.28
C VAL A 138 -10.81 13.20 5.77
N SER A 139 -9.81 12.44 5.35
CA SER A 139 -9.44 12.28 3.94
C SER A 139 -10.54 11.58 3.14
N GLY A 140 -11.08 10.50 3.70
CA GLY A 140 -12.17 9.75 3.08
C GLY A 140 -13.45 10.57 2.92
N ALA A 141 -13.81 11.39 3.92
CA ALA A 141 -14.96 12.30 3.83
C ALA A 141 -14.73 13.36 2.74
N ALA A 142 -13.54 13.95 2.68
CA ALA A 142 -13.20 14.93 1.65
C ALA A 142 -13.25 14.33 0.25
N LEU A 143 -12.63 13.14 0.05
CA LEU A 143 -12.65 12.44 -1.22
C LEU A 143 -14.06 12.02 -1.64
N ALA A 144 -14.85 11.50 -0.71
CA ALA A 144 -16.25 11.11 -0.97
C ALA A 144 -17.11 12.31 -1.39
N LEU A 145 -16.94 13.46 -0.71
CA LEU A 145 -17.66 14.68 -1.05
C LEU A 145 -17.28 15.19 -2.45
N VAL A 146 -16.00 15.30 -2.72
CA VAL A 146 -15.50 15.75 -4.04
C VAL A 146 -15.96 14.78 -5.14
N ASN A 147 -15.90 13.49 -4.90
CA ASN A 147 -16.35 12.48 -5.87
C ASN A 147 -17.87 12.55 -6.09
N PHE A 148 -18.65 12.72 -5.05
CA PHE A 148 -20.11 12.89 -5.16
C PHE A 148 -20.47 14.10 -6.03
N LEU A 149 -19.86 15.24 -5.76
CA LEU A 149 -20.07 16.47 -6.55
C LEU A 149 -19.61 16.27 -8.00
N ARG A 150 -18.45 15.63 -8.21
CA ARG A 150 -17.93 15.30 -9.54
C ARG A 150 -18.92 14.45 -10.34
N ILE A 151 -19.46 13.39 -9.74
CA ILE A 151 -20.40 12.51 -10.40
C ILE A 151 -21.68 13.28 -10.80
N ILE A 152 -22.26 14.07 -9.90
CA ILE A 152 -23.48 14.82 -10.17
C ILE A 152 -23.28 15.90 -11.24
N ILE A 153 -22.13 16.58 -11.24
CA ILE A 153 -21.86 17.69 -12.16
C ILE A 153 -21.50 17.19 -13.56
N PHE A 154 -20.67 16.13 -13.64
CA PHE A 154 -20.07 15.71 -14.90
C PHE A 154 -20.66 14.44 -15.51
N THR A 155 -21.51 13.70 -14.76
CA THR A 155 -22.14 12.49 -15.27
C THR A 155 -23.66 12.59 -15.16
N ASN A 156 -24.37 12.14 -16.20
CA ASN A 156 -25.84 12.06 -16.17
C ASN A 156 -26.29 10.82 -15.38
N THR A 157 -25.79 10.65 -14.17
CA THR A 157 -25.99 9.48 -13.34
C THR A 157 -27.04 9.77 -12.25
N SER A 158 -27.77 8.75 -11.82
CA SER A 158 -28.74 8.92 -10.74
C SER A 158 -28.05 9.29 -9.42
N MET A 159 -28.70 10.11 -8.62
CA MET A 159 -28.22 10.52 -7.29
C MET A 159 -27.90 9.30 -6.39
N MET A 160 -28.66 8.21 -6.56
CA MET A 160 -28.45 6.97 -5.81
C MET A 160 -27.13 6.32 -6.15
N ILE A 161 -26.77 6.21 -7.44
CA ILE A 161 -25.46 5.67 -7.86
C ILE A 161 -24.33 6.56 -7.38
N ALA A 162 -24.47 7.89 -7.46
CA ALA A 162 -23.48 8.82 -6.92
C ALA A 162 -23.28 8.62 -5.41
N ALA A 163 -24.34 8.39 -4.66
CA ALA A 163 -24.28 8.09 -3.23
C ALA A 163 -23.60 6.75 -2.95
N VAL A 164 -23.99 5.67 -3.66
CA VAL A 164 -23.35 4.34 -3.55
C VAL A 164 -21.84 4.43 -3.74
N VAL A 165 -21.41 5.04 -4.84
CA VAL A 165 -19.98 5.15 -5.18
C VAL A 165 -19.21 5.99 -4.15
N SER A 166 -19.81 7.09 -3.67
CA SER A 166 -19.13 7.99 -2.72
C SER A 166 -19.08 7.41 -1.30
N VAL A 167 -20.13 6.72 -0.85
CA VAL A 167 -20.11 6.00 0.44
C VAL A 167 -19.11 4.85 0.38
N THR A 168 -19.06 4.12 -0.73
CA THR A 168 -18.05 3.09 -0.95
C THR A 168 -16.65 3.68 -0.87
N LEU A 169 -16.39 4.79 -1.56
CA LEU A 169 -15.08 5.44 -1.53
C LEU A 169 -14.67 5.83 -0.11
N PHE A 170 -15.58 6.35 0.69
CA PHE A 170 -15.34 6.65 2.09
C PHE A 170 -14.93 5.41 2.89
N CYS A 171 -15.71 4.33 2.79
CA CYS A 171 -15.45 3.09 3.51
C CYS A 171 -14.13 2.43 3.07
N THR A 172 -13.87 2.40 1.76
CA THR A 172 -12.66 1.77 1.20
C THR A 172 -11.39 2.51 1.59
N VAL A 173 -11.41 3.86 1.62
CA VAL A 173 -10.27 4.66 2.11
C VAL A 173 -9.96 4.34 3.57
N ILE A 174 -10.97 4.25 4.43
CA ILE A 174 -10.76 3.90 5.84
C ILE A 174 -10.10 2.52 5.97
N ILE A 175 -10.65 1.51 5.28
CA ILE A 175 -10.11 0.15 5.35
C ILE A 175 -8.71 0.08 4.75
N ALA A 176 -8.48 0.78 3.63
CA ALA A 176 -7.17 0.85 3.00
C ALA A 176 -6.09 1.41 3.94
N MET A 177 -6.37 2.50 4.63
CA MET A 177 -5.42 3.10 5.58
C MET A 177 -5.22 2.22 6.82
N ILE A 178 -6.25 1.53 7.32
CA ILE A 178 -6.13 0.54 8.40
C ILE A 178 -5.21 -0.62 7.95
N VAL A 179 -5.43 -1.18 6.77
CA VAL A 179 -4.59 -2.25 6.20
C VAL A 179 -3.16 -1.76 6.01
N GLY A 180 -2.97 -0.57 5.42
CA GLY A 180 -1.68 0.07 5.22
C GLY A 180 -0.91 0.33 6.52
N CYS A 181 -1.62 0.58 7.62
CA CYS A 181 -1.03 0.73 8.95
C CYS A 181 -0.66 -0.62 9.57
N LEU A 182 -1.56 -1.59 9.56
CA LEU A 182 -1.41 -2.83 10.31
C LEU A 182 -0.48 -3.84 9.64
N LEU A 183 -0.41 -3.89 8.31
CA LEU A 183 0.42 -4.86 7.61
C LEU A 183 1.91 -4.70 7.90
N PRO A 184 2.54 -3.50 7.79
CA PRO A 184 3.95 -3.34 8.12
C PRO A 184 4.27 -3.62 9.59
N ILE A 185 3.39 -3.20 10.50
CA ILE A 185 3.55 -3.45 11.94
C ILE A 185 3.47 -4.94 12.22
N GLY A 186 2.52 -5.64 11.59
CA GLY A 186 2.38 -7.09 11.68
C GLY A 186 3.59 -7.83 11.13
N ALA A 187 4.12 -7.41 9.98
CA ALA A 187 5.33 -7.97 9.39
C ALA A 187 6.52 -7.86 10.34
N LYS A 188 6.78 -6.66 10.87
CA LYS A 188 7.85 -6.44 11.86
C LYS A 188 7.68 -7.32 13.10
N LYS A 189 6.45 -7.49 13.59
CA LYS A 189 6.16 -8.35 14.74
C LYS A 189 6.45 -9.83 14.48
N LEU A 190 6.27 -10.27 13.24
CA LEU A 190 6.55 -11.65 12.79
C LEU A 190 8.02 -11.86 12.40
N GLY A 191 8.85 -10.83 12.47
CA GLY A 191 10.26 -10.89 12.10
C GLY A 191 10.52 -10.73 10.59
N PHE A 192 9.52 -10.33 9.82
CA PHE A 192 9.68 -9.98 8.41
C PHE A 192 10.04 -8.50 8.27
N ASP A 193 10.72 -8.18 7.17
CA ASP A 193 11.01 -6.80 6.82
C ASP A 193 9.71 -6.06 6.44
N PRO A 194 9.36 -4.97 7.14
CA PRO A 194 8.16 -4.18 6.84
C PRO A 194 8.15 -3.60 5.42
N ALA A 195 9.32 -3.32 4.83
CA ALA A 195 9.44 -2.74 3.50
C ALA A 195 8.87 -3.66 2.40
N VAL A 196 8.91 -4.97 2.60
CA VAL A 196 8.32 -5.95 1.68
C VAL A 196 6.78 -5.88 1.65
N MET A 197 6.16 -5.41 2.75
CA MET A 197 4.69 -5.22 2.86
C MET A 197 4.22 -3.87 2.32
N ALA A 198 4.99 -3.25 1.43
CA ALA A 198 4.66 -1.93 0.90
C ALA A 198 3.69 -2.00 -0.31
N SER A 199 3.72 -0.98 -1.13
CA SER A 199 2.69 -0.61 -2.10
C SER A 199 2.06 -1.78 -2.89
N PRO A 200 2.77 -2.68 -3.58
CA PRO A 200 2.13 -3.67 -4.44
C PRO A 200 1.33 -4.74 -3.68
N MET A 201 1.78 -5.15 -2.48
CA MET A 201 1.01 -6.10 -1.68
C MET A 201 -0.23 -5.45 -1.07
N ILE A 202 -0.10 -4.21 -0.61
CA ILE A 202 -1.22 -3.46 -0.05
C ILE A 202 -2.29 -3.23 -1.10
N THR A 203 -1.93 -2.75 -2.30
CA THR A 203 -2.90 -2.51 -3.37
C THR A 203 -3.69 -3.78 -3.68
N THR A 204 -3.05 -4.94 -3.81
CA THR A 204 -3.74 -6.20 -4.08
C THR A 204 -4.77 -6.57 -3.00
N ILE A 205 -4.40 -6.43 -1.72
CA ILE A 205 -5.32 -6.73 -0.60
C ILE A 205 -6.45 -5.71 -0.55
N VAL A 206 -6.10 -4.45 -0.68
CA VAL A 206 -7.06 -3.33 -0.63
C VAL A 206 -8.03 -3.38 -1.81
N ASP A 207 -7.57 -3.76 -3.00
CA ASP A 207 -8.42 -3.92 -4.18
C ASP A 207 -9.51 -4.97 -3.96
N ALA A 208 -9.14 -6.13 -3.44
CA ALA A 208 -10.09 -7.18 -3.10
C ALA A 208 -11.11 -6.71 -2.04
N CYS A 209 -10.64 -6.06 -0.97
CA CYS A 209 -11.51 -5.51 0.07
C CYS A 209 -12.44 -4.43 -0.49
N SER A 210 -11.92 -3.53 -1.32
CA SER A 210 -12.66 -2.44 -1.94
C SER A 210 -13.80 -2.93 -2.82
N LEU A 211 -13.54 -3.96 -3.63
CA LEU A 211 -14.56 -4.58 -4.48
C LEU A 211 -15.65 -5.26 -3.64
N MET A 212 -15.28 -6.00 -2.61
CA MET A 212 -16.27 -6.62 -1.72
C MET A 212 -17.17 -5.58 -1.06
N ILE A 213 -16.57 -4.51 -0.53
CA ILE A 213 -17.33 -3.41 0.09
C ILE A 213 -18.22 -2.74 -0.93
N TYR A 214 -17.70 -2.48 -2.12
CA TYR A 214 -18.46 -1.85 -3.20
C TYR A 214 -19.71 -2.65 -3.57
N PHE A 215 -19.56 -3.93 -3.80
CA PHE A 215 -20.68 -4.79 -4.18
C PHE A 215 -21.68 -4.99 -3.04
N LEU A 216 -21.20 -5.08 -1.79
CA LEU A 216 -22.08 -5.14 -0.62
C LEU A 216 -22.92 -3.86 -0.45
N ILE A 217 -22.29 -2.69 -0.59
CA ILE A 217 -23.00 -1.40 -0.50
C ILE A 217 -23.97 -1.24 -1.68
N ALA A 218 -23.52 -1.56 -2.89
CA ALA A 218 -24.34 -1.48 -4.09
C ALA A 218 -25.56 -2.40 -3.99
N SER A 219 -25.37 -3.67 -3.61
CA SER A 219 -26.46 -4.62 -3.42
C SER A 219 -27.46 -4.15 -2.38
N THR A 220 -26.96 -3.67 -1.23
CA THR A 220 -27.83 -3.21 -0.13
C THR A 220 -28.62 -1.94 -0.48
N MET A 221 -27.96 -0.96 -1.12
CA MET A 221 -28.58 0.34 -1.40
C MET A 221 -29.45 0.33 -2.66
N LEU A 222 -29.14 -0.53 -3.64
CA LEU A 222 -29.92 -0.63 -4.90
C LEU A 222 -30.96 -1.74 -4.86
N GLY A 223 -30.93 -2.63 -3.85
CA GLY A 223 -31.87 -3.74 -3.71
C GLY A 223 -31.68 -4.82 -4.78
N LEU A 224 -30.42 -5.05 -5.23
CA LEU A 224 -30.04 -5.99 -6.29
C LEU A 224 -29.49 -7.28 -5.70
#